data_86b227af72ac92d263169a003637f06c
#
_entry.id   86b227af72ac92d263169a003637f06c
#
_cell.length_a   1.000
_cell.length_b   1.000
_cell.length_c   1.000
_cell.angle_alpha   90.00
_cell.angle_beta   90.00
_cell.angle_gamma   90.00
#
_symmetry.space_group_name_H-M   'P 1'
#
loop_
_entity.id
_entity.type
_entity.pdbx_description
1 polymer ?
#
loop_
_entity_poly.entity_id
_entity_poly.type
_entity_poly.pdbx_seq_one_letter_code
_entity_poly.pdbx_strand_id
1 'polypeptide(L)'
;MLSLVLAAAEGCRLLETGYGDDNAIVRTSADAVSSVTSTTKSTVSWTGAKVMSFGDDLDADRHGLFITVGELAAAAYRNHPELPDGYSPLTGEEFARLGLRQDRYRYEPETGFVEDTAGVGFGARLAKTADGDGIAVAFRGSNAPGEDEHWMQDWVVDAQQGGGGTPEQYVYGAELLKAVRLAFPDAVLTVAGHSLGGGIAAYSTMMLSEPKRLMCATYNAAGISSITLITMPKDVVERCAGLITNIRSKGDPVSAIPGTQLVGDVFEVDNLRFANHSIDGLLIDMRRRAEGRRAGWLRDLFDE
;
A
#
# COMPACT_ATOMS: atom_id res chain seq x y z
N MET A 1 -12.28 -27.96 10.06
CA MET A 1 -12.75 -26.57 9.93
C MET A 1 -12.54 -25.74 11.22
N LEU A 2 -12.91 -26.24 12.40
CA LEU A 2 -12.70 -25.50 13.65
C LEU A 2 -11.22 -25.26 13.99
N SER A 3 -10.33 -26.23 13.73
CA SER A 3 -8.90 -26.10 14.01
C SER A 3 -8.16 -25.07 13.15
N LEU A 4 -8.59 -24.85 11.91
CA LEU A 4 -8.01 -23.83 11.04
C LEU A 4 -8.41 -22.40 11.47
N VAL A 5 -9.61 -22.23 11.98
CA VAL A 5 -10.11 -20.95 12.50
C VAL A 5 -9.40 -20.59 13.79
N LEU A 6 -9.07 -21.58 14.65
CA LEU A 6 -8.28 -21.33 15.86
C LEU A 6 -6.84 -20.91 15.55
N ALA A 7 -6.19 -21.50 14.56
CA ALA A 7 -4.83 -21.14 14.17
C ALA A 7 -4.74 -19.70 13.63
N ALA A 8 -5.75 -19.27 12.86
CA ALA A 8 -5.83 -17.89 12.39
C ALA A 8 -6.11 -16.88 13.53
N ALA A 9 -6.89 -17.28 14.52
CA ALA A 9 -7.16 -16.46 15.70
C ALA A 9 -5.95 -16.36 16.63
N GLU A 10 -5.14 -17.43 16.72
CA GLU A 10 -3.89 -17.44 17.50
C GLU A 10 -2.79 -16.63 16.81
N GLY A 11 -2.70 -16.65 15.48
CA GLY A 11 -1.77 -15.79 14.73
C GLY A 11 -2.03 -14.29 14.97
N CYS A 12 -3.29 -13.91 15.05
CA CYS A 12 -3.67 -12.52 15.35
C CYS A 12 -3.34 -12.14 16.83
N ARG A 13 -3.45 -13.08 17.77
CA ARG A 13 -3.07 -12.86 19.17
C ARG A 13 -1.57 -12.79 19.41
N LEU A 14 -0.75 -13.51 18.61
CA LEU A 14 0.71 -13.48 18.70
C LEU A 14 1.29 -12.12 18.27
N LEU A 15 0.63 -11.40 17.37
CA LEU A 15 0.98 -10.02 17.04
C LEU A 15 0.65 -9.02 18.16
N GLU A 16 -0.28 -9.38 19.07
CA GLU A 16 -0.63 -8.55 20.24
C GLU A 16 0.27 -8.82 21.46
N THR A 17 0.87 -10.01 21.58
CA THR A 17 1.58 -10.44 22.80
C THR A 17 3.10 -10.43 22.74
N GLY A 18 3.72 -9.83 21.75
CA GLY A 18 5.17 -9.58 21.71
C GLY A 18 6.03 -10.82 21.51
N TYR A 19 6.89 -10.72 20.58
CA TYR A 19 8.16 -11.41 20.38
C TYR A 19 8.34 -12.80 21.03
N GLY A 20 8.02 -13.83 20.27
CA GLY A 20 8.52 -15.18 20.50
C GLY A 20 8.98 -15.75 19.17
N ASP A 21 10.13 -16.36 19.15
CA ASP A 21 10.92 -16.98 18.07
C ASP A 21 10.26 -17.05 16.68
N ASP A 22 10.69 -16.16 15.79
CA ASP A 22 10.14 -15.91 14.44
C ASP A 22 10.20 -17.10 13.46
N ASN A 23 10.94 -18.17 13.78
CA ASN A 23 11.13 -19.29 12.85
C ASN A 23 10.02 -20.35 12.87
N ALA A 24 9.12 -20.33 13.84
CA ALA A 24 8.05 -21.34 13.94
C ALA A 24 6.80 -20.97 13.10
N ILE A 25 6.55 -19.67 12.91
CA ILE A 25 5.33 -19.15 12.22
C ILE A 25 5.40 -19.37 10.71
N VAL A 26 6.59 -19.24 10.13
CA VAL A 26 6.79 -19.38 8.66
C VAL A 26 6.65 -20.82 8.19
N ARG A 27 6.99 -21.82 9.04
CA ARG A 27 6.94 -23.24 8.65
C ARG A 27 5.54 -23.86 8.68
N THR A 28 4.64 -23.35 9.54
CA THR A 28 3.26 -23.86 9.63
C THR A 28 2.34 -23.37 8.51
N SER A 29 2.68 -22.24 7.86
CA SER A 29 1.89 -21.74 6.73
C SER A 29 2.11 -22.52 5.44
N ALA A 30 3.30 -23.08 5.21
CA ALA A 30 3.63 -23.83 4.00
C ALA A 30 2.92 -25.19 3.93
N ASP A 31 2.73 -25.87 5.03
CA ASP A 31 2.06 -27.17 5.09
C ASP A 31 0.54 -27.06 4.98
N ALA A 32 -0.05 -25.95 5.42
CA ALA A 32 -1.48 -25.68 5.29
C ALA A 32 -1.91 -25.37 3.85
N VAL A 33 -1.02 -24.78 3.06
CA VAL A 33 -1.30 -24.39 1.66
C VAL A 33 -1.41 -25.60 0.74
N SER A 34 -0.64 -26.67 0.98
CA SER A 34 -0.65 -27.88 0.16
C SER A 34 -2.00 -28.63 0.15
N SER A 35 -2.81 -28.49 1.19
CA SER A 35 -4.11 -29.17 1.29
C SER A 35 -5.30 -28.38 0.74
N VAL A 36 -5.13 -27.07 0.53
CA VAL A 36 -6.22 -26.17 0.08
C VAL A 36 -6.30 -26.09 -1.45
N THR A 37 -5.21 -26.39 -2.17
CA THR A 37 -5.14 -26.20 -3.63
C THR A 37 -5.95 -27.19 -4.46
N SER A 38 -6.52 -28.24 -3.85
CA SER A 38 -7.24 -29.28 -4.60
C SER A 38 -8.78 -29.15 -4.63
N THR A 39 -9.40 -28.21 -3.89
CA THR A 39 -10.86 -28.29 -3.68
C THR A 39 -11.68 -27.02 -3.94
N THR A 40 -11.10 -25.86 -4.27
CA THR A 40 -11.93 -24.66 -4.44
C THR A 40 -11.68 -23.89 -5.73
N LYS A 41 -12.39 -24.24 -6.78
CA LYS A 41 -12.82 -23.31 -7.85
C LYS A 41 -14.03 -22.48 -7.37
N SER A 42 -14.04 -21.94 -6.20
CA SER A 42 -14.96 -20.88 -5.81
C SER A 42 -14.16 -19.58 -5.76
N THR A 43 -14.29 -18.77 -6.79
CA THR A 43 -13.94 -17.34 -6.75
C THR A 43 -14.74 -16.73 -5.62
N VAL A 44 -14.14 -16.62 -4.44
CA VAL A 44 -14.66 -15.74 -3.39
C VAL A 44 -14.40 -14.33 -3.90
N SER A 45 -15.40 -13.77 -4.58
CA SER A 45 -15.41 -12.36 -4.94
C SER A 45 -15.68 -11.57 -3.68
N TRP A 46 -14.67 -10.91 -3.14
CA TRP A 46 -14.78 -9.88 -2.09
C TRP A 46 -15.33 -8.57 -2.66
N THR A 47 -16.02 -8.63 -3.77
CA THR A 47 -16.43 -7.52 -4.61
C THR A 47 -17.61 -6.75 -4.02
N GLY A 48 -17.30 -5.78 -3.18
CA GLY A 48 -17.98 -4.51 -3.20
C GLY A 48 -17.17 -3.42 -3.93
N ALA A 49 -15.94 -3.72 -4.37
CA ALA A 49 -15.08 -2.75 -5.04
C ALA A 49 -15.72 -2.28 -6.35
N LYS A 50 -16.17 -1.03 -6.38
CA LYS A 50 -16.65 -0.37 -7.58
C LYS A 50 -15.45 0.17 -8.33
N VAL A 51 -15.33 -0.17 -9.61
CA VAL A 51 -14.35 0.46 -10.49
C VAL A 51 -14.97 1.74 -11.02
N MET A 52 -14.33 2.87 -10.77
CA MET A 52 -14.78 4.22 -11.09
C MET A 52 -13.76 4.92 -11.99
N SER A 53 -14.21 5.91 -12.75
CA SER A 53 -13.31 6.77 -13.52
C SER A 53 -12.68 7.82 -12.61
N PHE A 54 -11.35 7.92 -12.61
CA PHE A 54 -10.65 8.98 -11.87
C PHE A 54 -11.05 10.38 -12.37
N GLY A 55 -11.34 10.52 -13.66
CA GLY A 55 -11.75 11.79 -14.27
C GLY A 55 -13.19 12.19 -13.98
N ASP A 56 -14.13 11.26 -13.91
CA ASP A 56 -15.56 11.54 -13.93
C ASP A 56 -16.23 11.40 -12.56
N ASP A 57 -15.72 10.52 -11.70
CA ASP A 57 -16.34 10.15 -10.43
C ASP A 57 -15.75 10.88 -9.20
N LEU A 58 -14.69 11.70 -9.38
CA LEU A 58 -14.05 12.46 -8.31
C LEU A 58 -14.28 13.96 -8.47
N ASP A 59 -14.50 14.66 -7.36
CA ASP A 59 -14.48 16.13 -7.32
C ASP A 59 -13.06 16.71 -7.40
N ALA A 60 -12.94 18.02 -7.63
CA ALA A 60 -11.66 18.69 -7.84
C ALA A 60 -10.75 18.63 -6.60
N ASP A 61 -11.31 18.67 -5.40
CA ASP A 61 -10.55 18.66 -4.15
C ASP A 61 -9.92 17.27 -3.93
N ARG A 62 -10.69 16.22 -4.20
CA ARG A 62 -10.19 14.83 -4.14
C ARG A 62 -9.15 14.54 -5.22
N HIS A 63 -9.27 15.12 -6.43
CA HIS A 63 -8.21 15.02 -7.43
C HIS A 63 -6.88 15.57 -6.89
N GLY A 64 -6.91 16.80 -6.35
CA GLY A 64 -5.73 17.42 -5.76
C GLY A 64 -5.12 16.57 -4.64
N LEU A 65 -5.96 16.09 -3.72
CA LEU A 65 -5.52 15.22 -2.62
C LEU A 65 -4.83 13.95 -3.14
N PHE A 66 -5.44 13.23 -4.06
CA PHE A 66 -4.85 11.98 -4.58
C PHE A 66 -3.59 12.21 -5.41
N ILE A 67 -3.46 13.36 -6.09
CA ILE A 67 -2.20 13.73 -6.77
C ILE A 67 -1.10 13.94 -5.73
N THR A 68 -1.33 14.72 -4.66
CA THR A 68 -0.34 14.96 -3.58
C THR A 68 0.04 13.64 -2.87
N VAL A 69 -0.93 12.77 -2.58
CA VAL A 69 -0.63 11.46 -1.97
C VAL A 69 0.13 10.54 -2.94
N GLY A 70 -0.09 10.68 -4.24
CA GLY A 70 0.69 10.00 -5.26
C GLY A 70 2.14 10.50 -5.34
N GLU A 71 2.34 11.80 -5.15
CA GLU A 71 3.68 12.39 -5.03
C GLU A 71 4.41 11.86 -3.78
N LEU A 72 3.71 11.66 -2.65
CA LEU A 72 4.28 10.96 -1.49
C LEU A 72 4.69 9.53 -1.82
N ALA A 73 3.86 8.79 -2.58
CA ALA A 73 4.19 7.44 -3.01
C ALA A 73 5.42 7.42 -3.95
N ALA A 74 5.55 8.40 -4.85
CA ALA A 74 6.75 8.60 -5.67
C ALA A 74 7.97 8.92 -4.80
N ALA A 75 7.80 9.81 -3.81
CA ALA A 75 8.86 10.22 -2.89
C ALA A 75 9.40 9.08 -2.01
N ALA A 76 8.76 7.92 -1.98
CA ALA A 76 9.31 6.73 -1.32
C ALA A 76 10.49 6.10 -2.09
N TYR A 77 10.72 6.50 -3.35
CA TYR A 77 11.86 6.04 -4.14
C TYR A 77 13.02 7.04 -4.03
N ARG A 78 14.26 6.53 -4.03
CA ARG A 78 15.47 7.37 -3.85
C ARG A 78 15.77 8.30 -5.02
N ASN A 79 15.26 8.00 -6.21
CA ASN A 79 15.35 8.88 -7.38
C ASN A 79 14.35 10.05 -7.35
N HIS A 80 13.45 10.09 -6.35
CA HIS A 80 12.51 11.18 -6.09
C HIS A 80 12.79 11.77 -4.70
N PRO A 81 13.87 12.54 -4.51
CA PRO A 81 14.31 12.96 -3.17
C PRO A 81 13.38 14.01 -2.52
N GLU A 82 12.55 14.68 -3.31
CA GLU A 82 11.70 15.77 -2.83
C GLU A 82 10.37 15.26 -2.29
N LEU A 83 9.96 15.80 -1.14
CA LEU A 83 8.61 15.64 -0.63
C LEU A 83 7.69 16.67 -1.27
N PRO A 84 6.39 16.39 -1.40
CA PRO A 84 5.42 17.39 -1.85
C PRO A 84 5.42 18.62 -0.92
N ASP A 85 5.00 19.76 -1.47
CA ASP A 85 4.82 20.99 -0.70
C ASP A 85 3.95 20.75 0.54
N GLY A 86 4.35 21.34 1.66
CA GLY A 86 3.66 21.18 2.93
C GLY A 86 4.03 19.93 3.73
N TYR A 87 5.00 19.14 3.25
CA TYR A 87 5.55 17.99 3.98
C TYR A 87 7.02 18.16 4.29
N SER A 88 7.45 17.63 5.45
CA SER A 88 8.84 17.55 5.85
C SER A 88 9.14 16.19 6.47
N PRO A 89 10.40 15.69 6.42
CA PRO A 89 10.76 14.45 7.10
C PRO A 89 10.47 14.51 8.60
N LEU A 90 10.21 13.37 9.23
CA LEU A 90 10.25 13.28 10.69
C LEU A 90 11.69 13.56 11.16
N THR A 91 11.82 14.21 12.30
CA THR A 91 13.14 14.36 12.93
C THR A 91 13.65 13.03 13.49
N GLY A 92 14.94 12.89 13.75
CA GLY A 92 15.49 11.71 14.42
C GLY A 92 14.86 11.44 15.79
N GLU A 93 14.48 12.50 16.52
CA GLU A 93 13.79 12.38 17.81
C GLU A 93 12.36 11.84 17.64
N GLU A 94 11.63 12.34 16.65
CA GLU A 94 10.29 11.84 16.33
C GLU A 94 10.33 10.36 15.87
N PHE A 95 11.32 10.00 15.07
CA PHE A 95 11.53 8.60 14.70
C PHE A 95 11.88 7.70 15.90
N ALA A 96 12.74 8.18 16.81
CA ALA A 96 13.09 7.41 18.00
C ALA A 96 11.87 7.10 18.89
N ARG A 97 10.84 7.96 18.90
CA ARG A 97 9.57 7.72 19.62
C ARG A 97 8.79 6.52 19.08
N LEU A 98 9.07 6.08 17.83
CA LEU A 98 8.42 4.87 17.28
C LEU A 98 8.82 3.60 18.05
N GLY A 99 9.94 3.62 18.78
CA GLY A 99 10.41 2.47 19.54
C GLY A 99 10.80 1.26 18.68
N LEU A 100 11.05 1.49 17.38
CA LEU A 100 11.46 0.43 16.47
C LEU A 100 12.87 -0.08 16.78
N ARG A 101 13.09 -1.35 16.55
CA ARG A 101 14.39 -1.99 16.74
C ARG A 101 15.42 -1.44 15.74
N GLN A 102 16.49 -0.83 16.25
CA GLN A 102 17.56 -0.25 15.43
C GLN A 102 18.37 -1.29 14.66
N ASP A 103 18.37 -2.54 15.10
CA ASP A 103 18.97 -3.65 14.38
C ASP A 103 18.11 -4.18 13.22
N ARG A 104 16.86 -3.72 13.10
CA ARG A 104 15.94 -4.04 11.98
C ARG A 104 15.68 -2.88 11.04
N TYR A 105 15.75 -1.65 11.53
CA TYR A 105 15.41 -0.46 10.76
C TYR A 105 16.52 0.58 10.83
N ARG A 106 16.93 1.10 9.68
CA ARG A 106 17.78 2.26 9.54
C ARG A 106 16.93 3.46 9.12
N TYR A 107 17.14 4.59 9.74
CA TYR A 107 16.45 5.85 9.44
C TYR A 107 17.43 6.96 9.05
N GLU A 108 17.06 7.74 8.03
CA GLU A 108 17.80 8.91 7.56
C GLU A 108 16.97 10.17 7.84
N PRO A 109 17.27 10.94 8.90
CA PRO A 109 16.44 12.09 9.31
C PRO A 109 16.35 13.20 8.27
N GLU A 110 17.39 13.39 7.46
CA GLU A 110 17.46 14.44 6.44
C GLU A 110 16.47 14.19 5.28
N THR A 111 16.18 12.93 5.01
CA THR A 111 15.35 12.53 3.90
C THR A 111 14.03 11.88 4.33
N GLY A 112 13.97 11.37 5.57
CA GLY A 112 12.83 10.60 6.08
C GLY A 112 12.79 9.14 5.61
N PHE A 113 13.85 8.63 4.96
CA PHE A 113 13.88 7.24 4.53
C PHE A 113 14.08 6.27 5.68
N VAL A 114 13.27 5.21 5.67
CA VAL A 114 13.38 4.03 6.52
C VAL A 114 13.67 2.83 5.64
N GLU A 115 14.68 2.06 5.98
CA GLU A 115 15.03 0.83 5.28
C GLU A 115 15.27 -0.31 6.26
N ASP A 116 15.04 -1.54 5.82
CA ASP A 116 15.44 -2.71 6.60
C ASP A 116 16.96 -2.88 6.60
N THR A 117 17.47 -3.51 7.66
CA THR A 117 18.89 -3.86 7.79
C THR A 117 19.16 -5.32 7.42
N ALA A 118 18.12 -6.13 7.23
CA ALA A 118 18.21 -7.55 6.93
C ALA A 118 18.38 -7.85 5.43
N GLY A 119 18.18 -6.83 4.57
CA GLY A 119 18.33 -6.98 3.12
C GLY A 119 17.12 -7.64 2.45
N VAL A 120 15.94 -7.59 3.09
CA VAL A 120 14.68 -8.07 2.47
C VAL A 120 14.11 -7.10 1.43
N GLY A 121 14.74 -5.93 1.28
CA GLY A 121 14.35 -4.91 0.29
C GLY A 121 13.17 -4.03 0.73
N PHE A 122 12.82 -4.04 2.04
CA PHE A 122 11.82 -3.13 2.56
C PHE A 122 12.33 -1.68 2.57
N GLY A 123 11.45 -0.75 2.20
CA GLY A 123 11.71 0.68 2.30
C GLY A 123 10.42 1.48 2.45
N ALA A 124 10.54 2.58 3.15
CA ALA A 124 9.45 3.54 3.31
C ALA A 124 10.01 4.96 3.47
N ARG A 125 9.14 5.96 3.33
CA ARG A 125 9.44 7.34 3.66
C ARG A 125 8.44 7.86 4.67
N LEU A 126 8.94 8.50 5.73
CA LEU A 126 8.14 9.11 6.78
C LEU A 126 8.20 10.64 6.65
N ALA A 127 7.04 11.25 6.63
CA ALA A 127 6.92 12.70 6.59
C ALA A 127 5.79 13.17 7.53
N LYS A 128 5.83 14.45 7.88
CA LYS A 128 4.78 15.14 8.63
C LYS A 128 4.30 16.36 7.86
N THR A 129 3.06 16.73 8.06
CA THR A 129 2.49 17.97 7.54
C THR A 129 3.09 19.19 8.25
N ALA A 130 3.08 20.34 7.59
CA ALA A 130 3.67 21.58 8.13
C ALA A 130 3.00 22.06 9.44
N ASP A 131 1.72 21.77 9.63
CA ASP A 131 0.96 22.03 10.87
C ASP A 131 1.28 21.01 11.99
N GLY A 132 1.92 19.90 11.65
CA GLY A 132 2.27 18.82 12.57
C GLY A 132 1.13 17.86 12.94
N ASP A 133 -0.08 18.07 12.41
CA ASP A 133 -1.27 17.28 12.72
C ASP A 133 -1.35 15.97 11.92
N GLY A 134 -0.62 15.91 10.80
CA GLY A 134 -0.60 14.74 9.90
C GLY A 134 0.75 14.04 9.83
N ILE A 135 0.70 12.70 9.73
CA ILE A 135 1.88 11.87 9.45
C ILE A 135 1.62 11.07 8.17
N ALA A 136 2.55 11.15 7.24
CA ALA A 136 2.55 10.36 6.02
C ALA A 136 3.54 9.18 6.14
N VAL A 137 3.08 8.00 5.71
CA VAL A 137 3.88 6.77 5.59
C VAL A 137 3.77 6.29 4.14
N ALA A 138 4.79 6.52 3.35
CA ALA A 138 4.84 6.11 1.96
C ALA A 138 5.75 4.89 1.79
N PHE A 139 5.19 3.76 1.38
CA PHE A 139 5.92 2.52 1.18
C PHE A 139 6.51 2.44 -0.22
N ARG A 140 7.79 2.08 -0.29
CA ARG A 140 8.51 1.90 -1.54
C ARG A 140 8.12 0.56 -2.19
N GLY A 141 7.93 0.57 -3.50
CA GLY A 141 7.87 -0.64 -4.30
C GLY A 141 9.25 -1.24 -4.54
N SER A 142 9.31 -2.28 -5.36
CA SER A 142 10.59 -2.89 -5.75
C SER A 142 11.46 -1.88 -6.49
N ASN A 143 12.74 -1.82 -6.15
CA ASN A 143 13.71 -1.07 -6.95
C ASN A 143 13.94 -1.84 -8.26
N ALA A 144 13.64 -1.21 -9.37
CA ALA A 144 14.02 -1.77 -10.65
C ALA A 144 15.55 -1.68 -10.80
N PRO A 145 16.27 -2.77 -10.99
CA PRO A 145 17.65 -2.70 -11.45
C PRO A 145 17.63 -2.42 -12.95
N GLY A 146 17.83 -1.14 -13.34
CA GLY A 146 17.85 -0.72 -14.73
C GLY A 146 16.46 -0.49 -15.34
N GLU A 147 16.43 0.09 -16.54
CA GLU A 147 15.22 0.48 -17.28
C GLU A 147 14.54 -0.70 -18.02
N ASP A 148 14.91 -1.96 -17.73
CA ASP A 148 14.40 -3.12 -18.43
C ASP A 148 13.06 -3.59 -17.85
N GLU A 149 12.02 -3.57 -18.66
CA GLU A 149 10.65 -3.99 -18.32
C GLU A 149 10.53 -5.48 -17.88
N HIS A 150 11.55 -6.28 -18.10
CA HIS A 150 11.56 -7.72 -17.82
C HIS A 150 11.64 -8.06 -16.30
N TRP A 151 12.20 -7.19 -15.47
CA TRP A 151 12.28 -7.42 -14.01
C TRP A 151 10.90 -7.56 -13.35
N MET A 152 9.88 -6.88 -13.90
CA MET A 152 8.49 -7.00 -13.43
C MET A 152 7.94 -8.40 -13.64
N GLN A 153 8.26 -9.03 -14.76
CA GLN A 153 7.80 -10.40 -15.06
C GLN A 153 8.44 -11.40 -14.11
N ASP A 154 9.74 -11.27 -13.85
CA ASP A 154 10.47 -12.12 -12.93
C ASP A 154 9.94 -11.98 -11.50
N TRP A 155 9.69 -10.74 -11.04
CA TRP A 155 9.11 -10.50 -9.72
C TRP A 155 7.67 -11.01 -9.58
N VAL A 156 6.83 -10.84 -10.61
CA VAL A 156 5.47 -11.39 -10.65
C VAL A 156 5.50 -12.92 -10.58
N VAL A 157 6.43 -13.53 -11.29
CA VAL A 157 6.63 -14.99 -11.29
C VAL A 157 7.13 -15.45 -9.92
N ASP A 158 8.09 -14.75 -9.32
CA ASP A 158 8.61 -15.07 -7.99
C ASP A 158 7.55 -14.89 -6.89
N ALA A 159 6.75 -13.83 -6.96
CA ALA A 159 5.63 -13.61 -6.04
C ALA A 159 4.53 -14.68 -6.20
N GLN A 160 4.32 -15.20 -7.41
CA GLN A 160 3.39 -16.32 -7.68
C GLN A 160 4.00 -17.67 -7.28
N GLN A 161 5.29 -17.89 -7.49
CA GLN A 161 5.99 -19.12 -7.16
C GLN A 161 6.30 -19.24 -5.65
N GLY A 162 6.38 -18.13 -4.91
CA GLY A 162 6.65 -18.08 -3.48
C GLY A 162 5.56 -18.68 -2.57
N GLY A 163 4.67 -19.52 -3.11
CA GLY A 163 3.75 -20.34 -2.31
C GLY A 163 2.60 -19.60 -1.66
N GLY A 164 2.29 -18.35 -2.07
CA GLY A 164 1.09 -17.62 -1.61
C GLY A 164 1.15 -17.12 -0.16
N GLY A 165 2.32 -17.13 0.48
CA GLY A 165 2.52 -16.55 1.80
C GLY A 165 2.52 -15.02 1.79
N THR A 166 2.47 -14.42 2.99
CA THR A 166 2.62 -12.97 3.16
C THR A 166 4.11 -12.61 2.99
N PRO A 167 4.48 -11.72 2.03
CA PRO A 167 5.86 -11.30 1.87
C PRO A 167 6.42 -10.66 3.14
N GLU A 168 7.70 -10.85 3.41
CA GLU A 168 8.34 -10.32 4.62
C GLU A 168 8.27 -8.78 4.69
N GLN A 169 8.38 -8.10 3.55
CA GLN A 169 8.20 -6.64 3.46
C GLN A 169 6.84 -6.18 3.99
N TYR A 170 5.80 -7.00 3.88
CA TYR A 170 4.46 -6.67 4.40
C TYR A 170 4.46 -6.67 5.95
N VAL A 171 5.21 -7.59 6.56
CA VAL A 171 5.39 -7.64 8.02
C VAL A 171 6.12 -6.39 8.51
N TYR A 172 7.22 -6.01 7.85
CA TYR A 172 7.95 -4.77 8.15
C TYR A 172 7.05 -3.54 8.03
N GLY A 173 6.25 -3.47 6.98
CA GLY A 173 5.31 -2.36 6.78
C GLY A 173 4.25 -2.27 7.88
N ALA A 174 3.68 -3.40 8.28
CA ALA A 174 2.68 -3.46 9.35
C ALA A 174 3.28 -3.06 10.71
N GLU A 175 4.50 -3.52 11.04
CA GLU A 175 5.23 -3.11 12.24
C GLU A 175 5.49 -1.59 12.24
N LEU A 176 5.98 -1.04 11.13
CA LEU A 176 6.24 0.39 11.00
C LEU A 176 4.97 1.22 11.18
N LEU A 177 3.89 0.88 10.47
CA LEU A 177 2.64 1.63 10.56
C LEU A 177 2.01 1.55 11.96
N LYS A 178 2.08 0.38 12.62
CA LYS A 178 1.65 0.20 14.01
C LYS A 178 2.47 1.09 14.96
N ALA A 179 3.80 1.11 14.79
CA ALA A 179 4.68 1.94 15.61
C ALA A 179 4.37 3.44 15.43
N VAL A 180 4.12 3.89 14.18
CA VAL A 180 3.70 5.26 13.89
C VAL A 180 2.39 5.59 14.59
N ARG A 181 1.37 4.74 14.51
CA ARG A 181 0.07 4.96 15.18
C ARG A 181 0.22 5.03 16.70
N LEU A 182 1.07 4.20 17.31
CA LEU A 182 1.31 4.21 18.74
C LEU A 182 2.06 5.47 19.20
N ALA A 183 3.03 5.94 18.43
CA ALA A 183 3.80 7.14 18.75
C ALA A 183 3.02 8.45 18.51
N PHE A 184 2.08 8.44 17.56
CA PHE A 184 1.25 9.57 17.16
C PHE A 184 -0.24 9.21 17.15
N PRO A 185 -0.84 8.95 18.33
CA PRO A 185 -2.20 8.40 18.43
C PRO A 185 -3.28 9.31 17.85
N ASP A 186 -3.09 10.62 17.92
CA ASP A 186 -4.05 11.64 17.46
C ASP A 186 -3.81 12.14 16.05
N ALA A 187 -2.68 11.77 15.43
CA ALA A 187 -2.33 12.24 14.10
C ALA A 187 -3.30 11.69 13.03
N VAL A 188 -3.55 12.50 12.00
CA VAL A 188 -4.16 12.02 10.75
C VAL A 188 -3.09 11.26 9.98
N LEU A 189 -3.32 9.97 9.73
CA LEU A 189 -2.38 9.16 8.98
C LEU A 189 -2.74 9.14 7.49
N THR A 190 -1.78 9.49 6.66
CA THR A 190 -1.81 9.27 5.21
C THR A 190 -0.87 8.13 4.87
N VAL A 191 -1.42 7.02 4.39
CA VAL A 191 -0.67 5.84 3.99
C VAL A 191 -0.66 5.76 2.47
N ALA A 192 0.51 5.66 1.87
CA ALA A 192 0.66 5.65 0.43
C ALA A 192 1.61 4.54 -0.04
N GLY A 193 1.50 4.13 -1.30
CA GLY A 193 2.47 3.24 -1.90
C GLY A 193 2.17 2.95 -3.37
N HIS A 194 3.24 2.70 -4.12
CA HIS A 194 3.18 2.35 -5.53
C HIS A 194 3.69 0.92 -5.74
N SER A 195 3.09 0.19 -6.68
CA SER A 195 3.52 -1.16 -7.02
C SER A 195 3.46 -2.11 -5.81
N LEU A 196 4.51 -2.84 -5.48
CA LEU A 196 4.63 -3.63 -4.25
C LEU A 196 4.35 -2.78 -2.99
N GLY A 197 4.85 -1.53 -2.95
CA GLY A 197 4.60 -0.60 -1.85
C GLY A 197 3.11 -0.30 -1.65
N GLY A 198 2.32 -0.33 -2.72
CA GLY A 198 0.85 -0.24 -2.64
C GLY A 198 0.22 -1.43 -1.94
N GLY A 199 0.70 -2.65 -2.24
CA GLY A 199 0.30 -3.86 -1.52
C GLY A 199 0.68 -3.81 -0.03
N ILE A 200 1.91 -3.34 0.27
CA ILE A 200 2.36 -3.13 1.67
C ILE A 200 1.47 -2.11 2.38
N ALA A 201 1.12 -0.99 1.73
CA ALA A 201 0.25 0.05 2.29
C ALA A 201 -1.13 -0.49 2.65
N ALA A 202 -1.77 -1.19 1.72
CA ALA A 202 -3.08 -1.79 1.93
C ALA A 202 -3.05 -2.86 3.04
N TYR A 203 -2.07 -3.77 3.01
CA TYR A 203 -1.90 -4.79 4.03
C TYR A 203 -1.66 -4.19 5.42
N SER A 204 -0.72 -3.23 5.53
CA SER A 204 -0.40 -2.56 6.80
C SER A 204 -1.60 -1.84 7.39
N THR A 205 -2.44 -1.23 6.54
CA THR A 205 -3.70 -0.59 6.96
C THR A 205 -4.67 -1.61 7.56
N MET A 206 -4.80 -2.79 6.96
CA MET A 206 -5.66 -3.87 7.49
C MET A 206 -5.13 -4.46 8.79
N MET A 207 -3.81 -4.42 9.02
CA MET A 207 -3.19 -4.93 10.24
C MET A 207 -3.28 -3.98 11.44
N LEU A 208 -3.80 -2.75 11.26
CA LEU A 208 -4.07 -1.85 12.39
C LEU A 208 -5.35 -2.27 13.11
N SER A 209 -5.25 -2.46 14.44
CA SER A 209 -6.40 -2.76 15.29
C SER A 209 -7.43 -1.62 15.31
N GLU A 210 -6.95 -0.37 15.26
CA GLU A 210 -7.78 0.84 15.26
C GLU A 210 -7.35 1.81 14.16
N PRO A 211 -7.81 1.63 12.90
CA PRO A 211 -7.45 2.51 11.78
C PRO A 211 -8.27 3.81 11.79
N LYS A 212 -8.31 4.52 12.91
CA LYS A 212 -9.00 5.83 13.04
C LYS A 212 -8.16 6.94 12.42
N ARG A 213 -8.81 7.97 11.86
CA ARG A 213 -8.14 9.12 11.26
C ARG A 213 -7.04 8.71 10.28
N LEU A 214 -7.37 7.78 9.38
CA LEU A 214 -6.44 7.23 8.41
C LEU A 214 -7.09 7.20 7.03
N MET A 215 -6.33 7.55 6.01
CA MET A 215 -6.58 7.23 4.62
C MET A 215 -5.41 6.43 4.04
N CYS A 216 -5.71 5.48 3.18
CA CYS A 216 -4.72 4.76 2.41
C CYS A 216 -5.00 4.95 0.92
N ALA A 217 -4.01 5.42 0.16
CA ALA A 217 -4.11 5.49 -1.29
C ALA A 217 -2.96 4.71 -1.94
N THR A 218 -3.30 3.83 -2.87
CA THR A 218 -2.33 2.99 -3.57
C THR A 218 -2.33 3.31 -5.06
N TYR A 219 -1.17 3.18 -5.69
CA TYR A 219 -0.94 3.60 -7.08
C TYR A 219 -0.36 2.44 -7.88
N ASN A 220 -1.05 1.99 -8.94
CA ASN A 220 -0.67 0.82 -9.73
C ASN A 220 -0.24 -0.36 -8.82
N ALA A 221 -0.99 -0.59 -7.76
CA ALA A 221 -0.57 -1.45 -6.66
C ALA A 221 -0.59 -2.93 -7.05
N ALA A 222 0.36 -3.68 -6.51
CA ALA A 222 0.23 -5.12 -6.42
C ALA A 222 -0.93 -5.47 -5.49
N GLY A 223 -1.85 -6.31 -5.96
CA GLY A 223 -2.96 -6.79 -5.14
C GLY A 223 -2.44 -7.70 -4.01
N ILE A 224 -3.25 -7.85 -2.98
CA ILE A 224 -2.97 -8.79 -1.88
C ILE A 224 -3.37 -10.19 -2.33
N SER A 225 -2.53 -11.18 -2.02
CA SER A 225 -2.79 -12.58 -2.32
C SER A 225 -4.17 -13.01 -1.78
N SER A 226 -4.95 -13.70 -2.60
CA SER A 226 -6.24 -14.26 -2.18
C SER A 226 -6.09 -15.22 -1.00
N ILE A 227 -4.95 -15.90 -0.87
CA ILE A 227 -4.65 -16.77 0.28
C ILE A 227 -4.50 -15.92 1.55
N THR A 228 -3.73 -14.83 1.50
CA THR A 228 -3.60 -13.89 2.61
C THR A 228 -4.96 -13.33 3.02
N LEU A 229 -5.79 -12.91 2.06
CA LEU A 229 -7.13 -12.37 2.34
C LEU A 229 -8.07 -13.39 2.98
N ILE A 230 -8.02 -14.65 2.56
CA ILE A 230 -8.86 -15.72 3.14
C ILE A 230 -8.47 -16.00 4.61
N THR A 231 -7.21 -15.79 4.97
CA THR A 231 -6.76 -15.97 6.36
C THR A 231 -7.10 -14.79 7.27
N MET A 232 -7.45 -13.64 6.71
CA MET A 232 -7.86 -12.47 7.49
C MET A 232 -9.32 -12.57 7.94
N PRO A 233 -9.67 -12.07 9.13
CA PRO A 233 -11.06 -11.92 9.54
C PRO A 233 -11.83 -11.03 8.56
N LYS A 234 -13.01 -11.49 8.14
CA LYS A 234 -13.79 -10.79 7.10
C LYS A 234 -14.16 -9.36 7.50
N ASP A 235 -14.50 -9.14 8.76
CA ASP A 235 -14.84 -7.82 9.32
C ASP A 235 -13.63 -6.84 9.27
N VAL A 236 -12.39 -7.35 9.39
CA VAL A 236 -11.17 -6.54 9.21
C VAL A 236 -11.08 -6.05 7.77
N VAL A 237 -11.22 -6.96 6.81
CA VAL A 237 -11.16 -6.60 5.39
C VAL A 237 -12.26 -5.61 5.02
N GLU A 238 -13.52 -5.87 5.44
CA GLU A 238 -14.65 -4.99 5.16
C GLU A 238 -14.51 -3.60 5.80
N ARG A 239 -14.05 -3.53 7.05
CA ARG A 239 -13.83 -2.27 7.75
C ARG A 239 -12.75 -1.42 7.08
N CYS A 240 -11.66 -2.05 6.65
CA CYS A 240 -10.53 -1.34 6.05
C CYS A 240 -10.77 -1.00 4.57
N ALA A 241 -11.66 -1.72 3.87
CA ALA A 241 -11.98 -1.43 2.48
C ALA A 241 -12.46 0.02 2.26
N GLY A 242 -13.22 0.58 3.20
CA GLY A 242 -13.66 1.98 3.13
C GLY A 242 -12.56 3.02 3.39
N LEU A 243 -11.36 2.60 3.82
CA LEU A 243 -10.21 3.46 4.09
C LEU A 243 -9.17 3.41 2.97
N ILE A 244 -9.28 2.43 2.05
CA ILE A 244 -8.31 2.15 1.01
C ILE A 244 -8.89 2.57 -0.34
N THR A 245 -8.18 3.43 -1.04
CA THR A 245 -8.47 3.85 -2.41
C THR A 245 -7.32 3.42 -3.31
N ASN A 246 -7.64 2.67 -4.34
CA ASN A 246 -6.65 2.21 -5.32
C ASN A 246 -6.80 3.06 -6.59
N ILE A 247 -5.73 3.66 -7.04
CA ILE A 247 -5.66 4.44 -8.27
C ILE A 247 -4.75 3.70 -9.24
N ARG A 248 -5.26 3.33 -10.39
CA ARG A 248 -4.49 2.54 -11.35
C ARG A 248 -4.61 3.07 -12.77
N SER A 249 -3.54 2.95 -13.52
CA SER A 249 -3.57 3.10 -14.97
C SER A 249 -4.43 2.00 -15.58
N LYS A 250 -5.28 2.34 -16.52
CA LYS A 250 -6.05 1.34 -17.26
C LYS A 250 -5.11 0.36 -17.97
N GLY A 251 -5.29 -0.92 -17.68
CA GLY A 251 -4.44 -1.98 -18.24
C GLY A 251 -3.07 -2.14 -17.55
N ASP A 252 -2.88 -1.56 -16.36
CA ASP A 252 -1.67 -1.82 -15.57
C ASP A 252 -1.52 -3.33 -15.25
N PRO A 253 -0.38 -3.96 -15.65
CA PRO A 253 -0.22 -5.40 -15.51
C PRO A 253 -0.05 -5.85 -14.05
N VAL A 254 0.51 -5.00 -13.18
CA VAL A 254 0.76 -5.34 -11.78
C VAL A 254 -0.54 -5.37 -10.99
N SER A 255 -1.43 -4.41 -11.22
CA SER A 255 -2.75 -4.39 -10.58
C SER A 255 -3.70 -5.49 -11.07
N ALA A 256 -3.33 -6.18 -12.15
CA ALA A 256 -4.12 -7.24 -12.76
C ALA A 256 -3.53 -8.65 -12.54
N ILE A 257 -2.56 -8.82 -11.63
CA ILE A 257 -1.90 -10.11 -11.36
C ILE A 257 -2.94 -11.14 -10.92
N PRO A 258 -3.06 -12.30 -11.61
CA PRO A 258 -3.98 -13.34 -11.22
C PRO A 258 -3.70 -13.88 -9.81
N GLY A 259 -4.75 -14.15 -9.04
CA GLY A 259 -4.62 -14.67 -7.66
C GLY A 259 -4.38 -13.59 -6.61
N THR A 260 -4.36 -12.31 -7.01
CA THR A 260 -4.31 -11.17 -6.10
C THR A 260 -5.58 -10.33 -6.24
N GLN A 261 -5.87 -9.49 -5.23
CA GLN A 261 -7.03 -8.60 -5.22
C GLN A 261 -6.66 -7.24 -4.63
N LEU A 262 -7.18 -6.18 -5.23
CA LEU A 262 -7.18 -4.85 -4.64
C LEU A 262 -8.33 -4.78 -3.62
N VAL A 263 -8.02 -4.34 -2.41
CA VAL A 263 -9.02 -4.12 -1.34
C VAL A 263 -9.42 -2.65 -1.37
N GLY A 264 -10.72 -2.35 -1.32
CA GLY A 264 -11.26 -1.00 -1.34
C GLY A 264 -11.66 -0.50 -2.73
N ASP A 265 -11.99 0.78 -2.82
CA ASP A 265 -12.42 1.41 -4.05
C ASP A 265 -11.31 1.50 -5.08
N VAL A 266 -11.65 1.37 -6.37
CA VAL A 266 -10.69 1.42 -7.48
C VAL A 266 -11.08 2.55 -8.44
N PHE A 267 -10.15 3.48 -8.66
CA PHE A 267 -10.26 4.50 -9.68
C PHE A 267 -9.30 4.21 -10.83
N GLU A 268 -9.83 4.07 -12.03
CA GLU A 268 -9.04 3.92 -13.24
C GLU A 268 -8.73 5.28 -13.87
N VAL A 269 -7.46 5.46 -14.22
CA VAL A 269 -6.97 6.59 -15.00
C VAL A 269 -6.75 6.10 -16.42
N ASP A 270 -7.49 6.68 -17.38
CA ASP A 270 -7.20 6.45 -18.79
C ASP A 270 -5.83 7.00 -19.12
N ASN A 271 -4.94 6.18 -19.59
CA ASN A 271 -3.60 6.55 -19.99
C ASN A 271 -3.51 6.65 -21.52
N LEU A 272 -2.64 7.54 -22.00
CA LEU A 272 -2.32 7.68 -23.42
C LEU A 272 -1.25 6.70 -23.89
N ARG A 273 -0.65 5.96 -22.96
CA ARG A 273 0.44 5.01 -23.22
C ARG A 273 0.00 3.63 -22.74
N PHE A 274 0.11 2.63 -23.58
CA PHE A 274 -0.21 1.25 -23.21
C PHE A 274 0.65 0.78 -22.04
N ALA A 275 0.00 0.14 -21.05
CA ALA A 275 0.64 -0.56 -19.93
C ALA A 275 1.69 0.25 -19.16
N ASN A 276 1.37 1.49 -18.80
CA ASN A 276 2.29 2.32 -18.02
C ASN A 276 2.18 1.98 -16.52
N HIS A 277 3.12 1.21 -16.01
CA HIS A 277 3.25 0.93 -14.56
C HIS A 277 3.96 2.05 -13.80
N SER A 278 4.61 3.00 -14.47
CA SER A 278 5.36 4.08 -13.85
C SER A 278 4.47 4.98 -12.99
N ILE A 279 4.93 5.29 -11.78
CA ILE A 279 4.26 6.25 -10.89
C ILE A 279 4.24 7.65 -11.54
N ASP A 280 5.33 8.06 -12.20
CA ASP A 280 5.41 9.37 -12.87
C ASP A 280 4.42 9.47 -14.02
N GLY A 281 4.32 8.41 -14.82
CA GLY A 281 3.36 8.34 -15.91
C GLY A 281 1.93 8.44 -15.41
N LEU A 282 1.61 7.73 -14.34
CA LEU A 282 0.28 7.78 -13.71
C LEU A 282 -0.02 9.20 -13.18
N LEU A 283 0.91 9.84 -12.49
CA LEU A 283 0.75 11.19 -11.96
C LEU A 283 0.56 12.23 -13.08
N ILE A 284 1.28 12.10 -14.21
CA ILE A 284 1.08 12.96 -15.38
C ILE A 284 -0.35 12.81 -15.92
N ASP A 285 -0.84 11.60 -16.07
CA ASP A 285 -2.19 11.34 -16.58
C ASP A 285 -3.28 11.82 -15.60
N MET A 286 -3.06 11.66 -14.28
CA MET A 286 -3.95 12.21 -13.24
C MET A 286 -4.05 13.72 -13.30
N ARG A 287 -2.92 14.44 -13.40
CA ARG A 287 -2.89 15.92 -13.53
C ARG A 287 -3.61 16.38 -14.78
N ARG A 288 -3.37 15.73 -15.92
CA ARG A 288 -4.05 16.06 -17.19
C ARG A 288 -5.56 15.89 -17.07
N ARG A 289 -6.04 14.85 -16.40
CA ARG A 289 -7.49 14.66 -16.17
C ARG A 289 -8.07 15.73 -15.27
N ALA A 290 -7.38 16.13 -14.21
CA ALA A 290 -7.79 17.21 -13.33
C ALA A 290 -7.86 18.57 -14.07
N GLU A 291 -6.90 18.87 -14.94
CA GLU A 291 -6.87 20.09 -15.76
C GLU A 291 -7.96 20.10 -16.83
N GLY A 292 -8.20 18.98 -17.48
CA GLY A 292 -9.27 18.84 -18.49
C GLY A 292 -10.67 19.11 -17.91
N ARG A 293 -10.93 18.73 -16.68
CA ARG A 293 -12.17 19.07 -15.95
C ARG A 293 -12.28 20.55 -15.64
N ARG A 294 -11.20 21.19 -15.19
CA ARG A 294 -11.20 22.65 -14.94
C ARG A 294 -11.50 23.43 -16.21
N ALA A 295 -10.96 23.00 -17.34
CA ALA A 295 -11.21 23.64 -18.63
C ALA A 295 -12.65 23.40 -19.15
N GLY A 296 -13.24 22.24 -18.84
CA GLY A 296 -14.65 21.92 -19.14
C GLY A 296 -15.60 22.81 -18.32
N TRP A 297 -15.42 22.85 -17.02
CA TRP A 297 -16.23 23.67 -16.11
C TRP A 297 -16.15 25.16 -16.44
N LEU A 298 -15.00 25.69 -16.84
CA LEU A 298 -14.86 27.07 -17.28
C LEU A 298 -15.62 27.34 -18.57
N ARG A 299 -15.67 26.41 -19.53
CA ARG A 299 -16.47 26.54 -20.75
C ARG A 299 -17.98 26.60 -20.43
N ASP A 300 -18.44 25.68 -19.59
CA ASP A 300 -19.85 25.59 -19.19
C ASP A 300 -20.34 26.86 -18.46
N LEU A 301 -19.42 27.57 -17.76
CA LEU A 301 -19.71 28.86 -17.10
C LEU A 301 -19.85 30.07 -18.07
N PHE A 302 -19.28 29.95 -19.26
CA PHE A 302 -19.30 31.04 -20.25
C PHE A 302 -20.26 30.77 -21.42
N ASP A 303 -20.87 29.59 -21.49
CA ASP A 303 -21.86 29.21 -22.51
C ASP A 303 -23.32 29.37 -22.01
N GLU A 304 -23.55 29.87 -20.76
CA GLU A 304 -24.82 30.37 -20.23
C GLU A 304 -24.91 31.93 -20.40
#